data_f94dd28091b6ebeaa69a23c9155a19c3
#
_entry.id   f94dd28091b6ebeaa69a23c9155a19c3
#
_cell.length_a   1.000
_cell.length_b   1.000
_cell.length_c   1.000
_cell.angle_alpha   90.00
_cell.angle_beta   90.00
_cell.angle_gamma   90.00
#
_symmetry.space_group_name_H-M   'P 1'
#
loop_
_entity.id
_entity.type
_entity.pdbx_description
1 polymer ?
#
loop_
_entity_poly.entity_id
_entity_poly.type
_entity_poly.pdbx_seq_one_letter_code
_entity_poly.pdbx_strand_id
1 'polypeptide(L)'
;MAFATPTLRLSESQYRVIVGHCYDGLPNEACGLLIGPVGRDDEPTGLITDTRPCKNADESAVTYTVDSRDLLRAGRDAEARSEELVGCWHSHTHTDAYPSPTDIRQAEWYPNWMYVIVSLRAGAPTLHAYRIRDGVVAEIPVVFDRG
;
A
#
# COMPACT_ATOMS: atom_id res chain seq x y z
N MET A 1 -10.38 6.80 19.74
CA MET A 1 -10.59 7.72 18.62
C MET A 1 -10.88 6.97 17.34
N ALA A 2 -11.93 7.36 16.66
CA ALA A 2 -12.28 6.73 15.39
C ALA A 2 -11.28 7.11 14.30
N PHE A 3 -10.92 6.15 13.44
CA PHE A 3 -10.18 6.45 12.23
C PHE A 3 -11.07 7.17 11.23
N ALA A 4 -10.50 8.09 10.46
CA ALA A 4 -11.11 8.45 9.21
C ALA A 4 -11.12 7.18 8.34
N THR A 5 -12.26 6.88 7.72
CA THR A 5 -12.41 5.70 6.87
C THR A 5 -12.57 6.12 5.41
N PRO A 6 -11.46 6.46 4.74
CA PRO A 6 -11.52 6.74 3.31
C PRO A 6 -11.91 5.47 2.56
N THR A 7 -12.44 5.62 1.37
CA THR A 7 -12.55 4.53 0.41
C THR A 7 -11.32 4.57 -0.47
N LEU A 8 -10.58 3.48 -0.55
CA LEU A 8 -9.46 3.39 -1.47
C LEU A 8 -10.00 3.28 -2.90
N ARG A 9 -9.61 4.19 -3.76
CA ARG A 9 -10.07 4.23 -5.16
C ARG A 9 -8.90 3.99 -6.08
N LEU A 10 -8.89 2.81 -6.69
CA LEU A 10 -7.88 2.38 -7.65
C LEU A 10 -8.51 2.26 -9.04
N SER A 11 -7.78 2.64 -10.08
CA SER A 11 -8.18 2.27 -11.43
C SER A 11 -7.84 0.80 -11.70
N GLU A 12 -8.46 0.22 -12.73
CA GLU A 12 -8.10 -1.14 -13.14
C GLU A 12 -6.65 -1.25 -13.56
N SER A 13 -6.12 -0.23 -14.22
CA SER A 13 -4.71 -0.22 -14.63
C SER A 13 -3.78 -0.17 -13.42
N GLN A 14 -4.12 0.60 -12.39
CA GLN A 14 -3.35 0.63 -11.14
C GLN A 14 -3.37 -0.73 -10.44
N TYR A 15 -4.54 -1.36 -10.39
CA TYR A 15 -4.67 -2.71 -9.83
C TYR A 15 -3.75 -3.69 -10.56
N ARG A 16 -3.72 -3.65 -11.88
CA ARG A 16 -2.85 -4.53 -12.69
C ARG A 16 -1.38 -4.28 -12.42
N VAL A 17 -0.97 -3.03 -12.25
CA VAL A 17 0.42 -2.69 -11.89
C VAL A 17 0.78 -3.31 -10.55
N ILE A 18 -0.07 -3.15 -9.55
CA ILE A 18 0.16 -3.70 -8.21
C ILE A 18 0.28 -5.22 -8.27
N VAL A 19 -0.73 -5.89 -8.80
CA VAL A 19 -0.79 -7.35 -8.82
C VAL A 19 0.31 -7.94 -9.69
N GLY A 20 0.58 -7.34 -10.85
CA GLY A 20 1.65 -7.78 -11.74
C GLY A 20 3.01 -7.71 -11.05
N HIS A 21 3.29 -6.63 -10.34
CA HIS A 21 4.54 -6.48 -9.60
C HIS A 21 4.65 -7.51 -8.47
N CYS A 22 3.52 -7.83 -7.81
CA CYS A 22 3.50 -8.87 -6.78
C CYS A 22 3.90 -10.24 -7.33
N TYR A 23 3.37 -10.62 -8.49
CA TYR A 23 3.73 -11.87 -9.14
C TYR A 23 5.19 -11.87 -9.62
N ASP A 24 5.65 -10.76 -10.17
CA ASP A 24 7.03 -10.64 -10.66
C ASP A 24 8.05 -10.76 -9.52
N GLY A 25 7.66 -10.41 -8.30
CA GLY A 25 8.53 -10.48 -7.13
C GLY A 25 8.73 -11.87 -6.55
N LEU A 26 7.86 -12.83 -6.89
CA LEU A 26 7.93 -14.16 -6.31
C LEU A 26 9.33 -14.79 -6.49
N PRO A 27 9.85 -15.49 -5.49
CA PRO A 27 9.22 -15.94 -4.25
C PRO A 27 9.22 -14.91 -3.11
N ASN A 28 9.72 -13.72 -3.33
CA ASN A 28 9.82 -12.68 -2.31
C ASN A 28 8.54 -11.85 -2.25
N GLU A 29 8.31 -11.19 -1.11
CA GLU A 29 7.31 -10.13 -1.01
C GLU A 29 7.72 -8.98 -1.93
N ALA A 30 6.75 -8.46 -2.67
CA ALA A 30 6.91 -7.24 -3.43
C ALA A 30 6.32 -6.07 -2.67
N CYS A 31 6.74 -4.87 -2.97
CA CYS A 31 6.20 -3.67 -2.34
C CYS A 31 6.18 -2.49 -3.28
N GLY A 32 5.41 -1.48 -2.89
CA GLY A 32 5.33 -0.24 -3.63
C GLY A 32 4.67 0.85 -2.82
N LEU A 33 4.54 2.01 -3.42
CA LEU A 33 4.01 3.21 -2.79
C LEU A 33 2.79 3.73 -3.52
N LEU A 34 1.91 4.37 -2.77
CA LEU A 34 0.70 5.00 -3.28
C LEU A 34 0.82 6.50 -3.14
N ILE A 35 0.54 7.21 -4.23
CA ILE A 35 0.52 8.67 -4.27
C ILE A 35 -0.91 9.13 -4.49
N GLY A 36 -1.30 10.20 -3.80
CA GLY A 36 -2.62 10.78 -3.97
C GLY A 36 -2.78 12.07 -3.18
N PRO A 37 -3.95 12.70 -3.32
CA PRO A 37 -4.25 13.92 -2.59
C PRO A 37 -4.57 13.65 -1.13
N VAL A 38 -4.30 14.65 -0.29
CA VAL A 38 -4.70 14.65 1.12
C VAL A 38 -5.73 15.75 1.36
N GLY A 39 -6.58 15.53 2.37
CA GLY A 39 -7.56 16.50 2.80
C GLY A 39 -7.01 17.48 3.85
N ARG A 40 -7.92 18.19 4.52
CA ARG A 40 -7.57 19.27 5.45
C ARG A 40 -6.74 18.83 6.65
N ASP A 41 -6.90 17.60 7.10
CA ASP A 41 -6.25 17.09 8.31
C ASP A 41 -5.05 16.21 7.95
N ASP A 42 -4.45 16.42 6.78
CA ASP A 42 -3.39 15.58 6.23
C ASP A 42 -3.82 14.11 6.10
N GLU A 43 -5.13 13.86 6.05
CA GLU A 43 -5.67 12.52 5.87
C GLU A 43 -5.83 12.24 4.37
N PRO A 44 -5.50 11.03 3.91
CA PRO A 44 -5.74 10.64 2.53
C PRO A 44 -7.20 10.77 2.16
N THR A 45 -7.49 11.26 0.96
CA THR A 45 -8.86 11.27 0.44
C THR A 45 -9.32 9.88 0.01
N GLY A 46 -8.38 8.99 -0.25
CA GLY A 46 -8.62 7.66 -0.78
C GLY A 46 -8.40 7.53 -2.28
N LEU A 47 -8.38 8.63 -3.00
CA LEU A 47 -8.04 8.62 -4.43
C LEU A 47 -6.55 8.34 -4.60
N ILE A 48 -6.23 7.41 -5.50
CA ILE A 48 -4.85 7.11 -5.85
C ILE A 48 -4.60 7.64 -7.26
N THR A 49 -3.56 8.45 -7.39
CA THR A 49 -3.16 9.04 -8.67
C THR A 49 -1.97 8.33 -9.28
N ASP A 50 -1.17 7.64 -8.45
CA ASP A 50 -0.03 6.87 -8.95
C ASP A 50 0.26 5.70 -8.00
N THR A 51 0.66 4.58 -8.59
CA THR A 51 1.12 3.39 -7.87
C THR A 51 2.55 3.12 -8.30
N ARG A 52 3.48 3.21 -7.35
CA ARG A 52 4.92 3.12 -7.63
C ARG A 52 5.46 1.77 -7.18
N PRO A 53 5.73 0.84 -8.12
CA PRO A 53 6.49 -0.36 -7.77
C PRO A 53 7.85 0.02 -7.22
N CYS A 54 8.23 -0.62 -6.12
CA CYS A 54 9.49 -0.36 -5.45
C CYS A 54 10.25 -1.65 -5.25
N LYS A 55 11.56 -1.52 -4.98
CA LYS A 55 12.38 -2.65 -4.60
C LYS A 55 12.11 -2.99 -3.13
N ASN A 56 11.98 -4.28 -2.83
CA ASN A 56 12.00 -4.77 -1.46
C ASN A 56 13.46 -4.91 -1.02
N ALA A 57 13.92 -4.00 -0.17
CA ALA A 57 15.31 -4.01 0.28
C ALA A 57 15.66 -5.22 1.15
N ASP A 58 14.65 -5.86 1.75
CA ASP A 58 14.84 -7.07 2.57
C ASP A 58 15.09 -8.32 1.70
N GLU A 59 14.65 -8.30 0.45
CA GLU A 59 14.73 -9.45 -0.45
C GLU A 59 14.21 -10.72 0.22
N SER A 60 13.06 -10.63 0.89
CA SER A 60 12.51 -11.68 1.76
C SER A 60 11.13 -12.12 1.32
N ALA A 61 10.83 -13.39 1.57
CA ALA A 61 9.51 -13.96 1.32
C ALA A 61 8.51 -13.65 2.46
N VAL A 62 8.95 -13.08 3.56
CA VAL A 62 8.12 -12.87 4.77
C VAL A 62 8.18 -11.47 5.33
N THR A 63 9.07 -10.61 4.83
CA THR A 63 9.16 -9.20 5.25
C THR A 63 9.45 -8.32 4.06
N TYR A 64 9.15 -7.03 4.21
CA TYR A 64 9.51 -6.03 3.20
C TYR A 64 9.98 -4.75 3.87
N THR A 65 10.88 -4.07 3.17
CA THR A 65 11.26 -2.68 3.47
C THR A 65 11.37 -1.98 2.12
N VAL A 66 10.63 -0.90 1.94
CA VAL A 66 10.71 -0.11 0.71
C VAL A 66 12.10 0.47 0.57
N ASP A 67 12.73 0.26 -0.57
CA ASP A 67 14.05 0.81 -0.87
C ASP A 67 14.03 2.33 -0.64
N SER A 68 15.04 2.85 0.08
CA SER A 68 15.06 4.25 0.49
C SER A 68 15.17 5.22 -0.69
N ARG A 69 15.81 4.82 -1.79
CA ARG A 69 15.90 5.65 -2.99
C ARG A 69 14.53 5.76 -3.68
N ASP A 70 13.81 4.65 -3.73
CA ASP A 70 12.46 4.62 -4.30
C ASP A 70 11.52 5.48 -3.46
N LEU A 71 11.62 5.39 -2.14
CA LEU A 71 10.82 6.19 -1.23
C LEU A 71 11.08 7.69 -1.44
N LEU A 72 12.34 8.08 -1.50
CA LEU A 72 12.73 9.48 -1.69
C LEU A 72 12.24 10.02 -3.04
N ARG A 73 12.44 9.25 -4.10
CA ARG A 73 12.04 9.64 -5.45
C ARG A 73 10.53 9.80 -5.56
N ALA A 74 9.77 8.84 -5.02
CA ALA A 74 8.32 8.90 -5.04
C ALA A 74 7.80 10.09 -4.24
N GLY A 75 8.40 10.37 -3.09
CA GLY A 75 8.04 11.53 -2.27
C GLY A 75 8.26 12.85 -3.00
N ARG A 76 9.38 12.99 -3.70
CA ARG A 76 9.67 14.18 -4.51
C ARG A 76 8.68 14.35 -5.66
N ASP A 77 8.35 13.25 -6.34
CA ASP A 77 7.41 13.29 -7.46
C ASP A 77 6.00 13.65 -6.98
N ALA A 78 5.58 13.14 -5.83
CA ALA A 78 4.30 13.48 -5.23
C ALA A 78 4.26 14.98 -4.90
N GLU A 79 5.30 15.48 -4.23
CA GLU A 79 5.40 16.89 -3.85
C GLU A 79 5.33 17.81 -5.05
N ALA A 80 6.00 17.45 -6.15
CA ALA A 80 5.97 18.22 -7.40
C ALA A 80 4.57 18.32 -8.01
N ARG A 81 3.65 17.43 -7.64
CA ARG A 81 2.25 17.43 -8.08
C ARG A 81 1.29 17.97 -7.02
N SER A 82 1.82 18.54 -5.94
CA SER A 82 1.03 18.98 -4.77
C SER A 82 0.22 17.83 -4.17
N GLU A 83 0.80 16.64 -4.20
CA GLU A 83 0.25 15.44 -3.58
C GLU A 83 1.23 14.90 -2.56
N GLU A 84 0.90 13.76 -1.94
CA GLU A 84 1.76 13.14 -0.94
C GLU A 84 1.78 11.63 -1.12
N LEU A 85 2.75 11.00 -0.47
CA LEU A 85 2.69 9.56 -0.26
C LEU A 85 1.56 9.30 0.73
N VAL A 86 0.57 8.54 0.30
CA VAL A 86 -0.65 8.29 1.09
C VAL A 86 -0.78 6.85 1.54
N GLY A 87 0.16 6.01 1.16
CA GLY A 87 0.15 4.62 1.56
C GLY A 87 1.21 3.80 0.88
N CYS A 88 1.19 2.52 1.18
CA CYS A 88 2.05 1.54 0.54
C CYS A 88 1.26 0.27 0.27
N TRP A 89 1.84 -0.60 -0.53
CA TRP A 89 1.30 -1.92 -0.79
C TRP A 89 2.41 -2.96 -0.76
N HIS A 90 2.05 -4.16 -0.35
CA HIS A 90 2.97 -5.29 -0.40
C HIS A 90 2.20 -6.58 -0.58
N SER A 91 2.91 -7.64 -0.94
CA SER A 91 2.32 -8.94 -1.13
C SER A 91 2.62 -9.85 0.06
N HIS A 92 1.64 -10.71 0.40
CA HIS A 92 1.87 -11.89 1.23
C HIS A 92 1.92 -13.10 0.31
N THR A 93 3.01 -13.84 0.36
CA THR A 93 3.22 -14.96 -0.57
C THR A 93 2.51 -16.23 -0.10
N HIS A 94 2.37 -16.43 1.22
CA HIS A 94 1.83 -17.66 1.81
C HIS A 94 0.72 -17.44 2.82
N THR A 95 0.36 -16.19 3.14
CA THR A 95 -0.65 -15.86 4.14
C THR A 95 -1.76 -15.01 3.54
N ASP A 96 -2.84 -14.84 4.30
CA ASP A 96 -3.97 -14.03 3.86
C ASP A 96 -3.60 -12.54 3.76
N ALA A 97 -4.42 -11.78 3.06
CA ALA A 97 -4.24 -10.33 2.89
C ALA A 97 -4.67 -9.58 4.15
N TYR A 98 -3.96 -9.84 5.26
CA TYR A 98 -4.20 -9.21 6.54
C TYR A 98 -2.85 -8.81 7.15
N PRO A 99 -2.74 -7.66 7.83
CA PRO A 99 -1.45 -7.22 8.38
C PRO A 99 -0.85 -8.20 9.36
N SER A 100 0.43 -8.53 9.16
CA SER A 100 1.19 -9.35 10.11
C SER A 100 1.56 -8.52 11.35
N PRO A 101 1.98 -9.16 12.45
CA PRO A 101 2.50 -8.40 13.61
C PRO A 101 3.62 -7.44 13.23
N THR A 102 4.50 -7.83 12.32
CA THR A 102 5.56 -6.95 11.82
C THR A 102 4.99 -5.76 11.04
N ASP A 103 4.01 -6.00 10.19
CA ASP A 103 3.33 -4.93 9.43
C ASP A 103 2.71 -3.91 10.39
N ILE A 104 2.07 -4.38 11.45
CA ILE A 104 1.42 -3.51 12.43
C ILE A 104 2.45 -2.64 13.16
N ARG A 105 3.59 -3.21 13.53
CA ARG A 105 4.67 -2.45 14.18
C ARG A 105 5.26 -1.40 13.24
N GLN A 106 5.51 -1.75 11.99
CA GLN A 106 6.08 -0.83 11.01
C GLN A 106 5.13 0.32 10.67
N ALA A 107 3.83 0.11 10.79
CA ALA A 107 2.84 1.14 10.52
C ALA A 107 2.93 2.33 11.49
N GLU A 108 3.60 2.18 12.62
CA GLU A 108 3.82 3.28 13.56
C GLU A 108 4.59 4.45 12.93
N TRP A 109 5.41 4.18 11.93
CA TRP A 109 6.19 5.21 11.24
C TRP A 109 5.33 6.09 10.34
N TYR A 110 4.19 5.56 9.86
CA TYR A 110 3.31 6.27 8.92
C TYR A 110 1.85 6.05 9.31
N PRO A 111 1.41 6.67 10.43
CA PRO A 111 0.07 6.39 10.97
C PRO A 111 -1.09 6.89 10.11
N ASN A 112 -0.81 7.80 9.17
CA ASN A 112 -1.85 8.34 8.28
C ASN A 112 -1.96 7.59 6.95
N TRP A 113 -1.09 6.61 6.71
CA TRP A 113 -1.09 5.87 5.45
C TRP A 113 -2.21 4.83 5.38
N MET A 114 -2.61 4.54 4.16
CA MET A 114 -3.41 3.37 3.83
C MET A 114 -2.46 2.22 3.48
N TYR A 115 -2.77 1.03 3.96
CA TYR A 115 -1.93 -0.16 3.77
C TYR A 115 -2.67 -1.17 2.92
N VAL A 116 -2.17 -1.42 1.73
CA VAL A 116 -2.74 -2.38 0.79
C VAL A 116 -1.94 -3.66 0.85
N ILE A 117 -2.62 -4.79 0.99
CA ILE A 117 -2.00 -6.11 1.02
C ILE A 117 -2.62 -6.97 -0.06
N VAL A 118 -1.77 -7.57 -0.88
CA VAL A 118 -2.18 -8.52 -1.91
C VAL A 118 -1.72 -9.91 -1.48
N SER A 119 -2.65 -10.84 -1.34
CA SER A 119 -2.29 -12.23 -1.07
C SER A 119 -2.21 -13.03 -2.35
N LEU A 120 -1.11 -13.76 -2.51
CA LEU A 120 -0.90 -14.70 -3.61
C LEU A 120 -1.04 -16.15 -3.15
N ARG A 121 -1.63 -16.35 -1.98
CA ARG A 121 -1.76 -17.66 -1.36
C ARG A 121 -2.66 -18.61 -2.16
N ALA A 122 -3.73 -18.08 -2.72
CA ALA A 122 -4.72 -18.86 -3.46
C ALA A 122 -4.47 -18.79 -4.97
N GLY A 123 -5.28 -19.49 -5.75
CA GLY A 123 -5.16 -19.49 -7.22
C GLY A 123 -5.44 -18.13 -7.87
N ALA A 124 -6.22 -17.28 -7.21
CA ALA A 124 -6.47 -15.91 -7.65
C ALA A 124 -5.97 -14.93 -6.59
N PRO A 125 -5.45 -13.76 -6.97
CA PRO A 125 -4.99 -12.77 -5.99
C PRO A 125 -6.18 -12.15 -5.26
N THR A 126 -5.99 -11.83 -3.97
CA THR A 126 -6.93 -11.03 -3.19
C THR A 126 -6.25 -9.75 -2.77
N LEU A 127 -6.98 -8.64 -2.75
CA LEU A 127 -6.46 -7.34 -2.36
C LEU A 127 -7.40 -6.73 -1.31
N HIS A 128 -6.82 -6.36 -0.17
CA HIS A 128 -7.53 -5.67 0.90
C HIS A 128 -6.73 -4.45 1.34
N ALA A 129 -7.40 -3.46 1.91
CA ALA A 129 -6.78 -2.22 2.35
C ALA A 129 -7.15 -1.93 3.81
N TYR A 130 -6.22 -1.31 4.52
CA TYR A 130 -6.33 -1.10 5.96
C TYR A 130 -5.81 0.26 6.36
N ARG A 131 -6.35 0.77 7.48
CA ARG A 131 -5.72 1.80 8.29
C ARG A 131 -5.19 1.11 9.54
N ILE A 132 -3.99 1.52 9.95
CA ILE A 132 -3.34 0.93 11.13
C ILE A 132 -2.83 2.06 11.99
N ARG A 133 -3.39 2.20 13.19
CA ARG A 133 -3.02 3.30 14.09
C ARG A 133 -3.05 2.80 15.53
N ASP A 134 -1.96 3.06 16.26
CA ASP A 134 -1.82 2.65 17.66
C ASP A 134 -2.03 1.13 17.85
N GLY A 135 -1.57 0.34 16.89
CA GLY A 135 -1.72 -1.11 16.92
C GLY A 135 -3.11 -1.62 16.54
N VAL A 136 -4.05 -0.72 16.22
CA VAL A 136 -5.41 -1.08 15.84
C VAL A 136 -5.53 -1.12 14.32
N VAL A 137 -6.03 -2.25 13.80
CA VAL A 137 -6.24 -2.48 12.37
C VAL A 137 -7.71 -2.27 12.04
N ALA A 138 -7.97 -1.43 11.05
CA ALA A 138 -9.32 -1.21 10.53
C ALA A 138 -9.31 -1.41 9.02
N GLU A 139 -10.10 -2.33 8.52
CA GLU A 139 -10.23 -2.53 7.07
C GLU A 139 -11.02 -1.38 6.46
N ILE A 140 -10.60 -0.92 5.26
CA ILE A 140 -11.30 0.14 4.54
C ILE A 140 -11.82 -0.41 3.21
N PRO A 141 -12.92 0.16 2.70
CA PRO A 141 -13.48 -0.28 1.41
C PRO A 141 -12.52 0.01 0.25
N VAL A 142 -12.56 -0.85 -0.75
CA VAL A 142 -11.80 -0.67 -1.99
C VAL A 142 -12.79 -0.63 -3.16
N VAL A 143 -12.64 0.38 -4.00
CA VAL A 143 -13.45 0.56 -5.21
C VAL A 143 -12.51 0.60 -6.40
N PHE A 144 -12.84 -0.15 -7.45
CA PHE A 144 -12.08 -0.14 -8.69
C PHE A 144 -12.83 0.67 -9.74
N ASP A 145 -12.20 1.73 -10.20
CA ASP A 145 -12.72 2.56 -11.27
C ASP A 145 -12.19 2.06 -12.62
N ARG A 146 -12.98 2.24 -13.67
CA ARG A 146 -12.57 1.89 -15.02
C ARG A 146 -11.47 2.86 -15.48
N GLY A 147 -10.45 2.32 -16.14
CA GLY A 147 -9.42 3.18 -16.71
C GLY A 147 -7.99 2.70 -16.60
#